data_5fd3bfa529f9f81fa1aa6e144a4580df
#
_entry.id   5fd3bfa529f9f81fa1aa6e144a4580df
#
_cell.length_a   1.000
_cell.length_b   1.000
_cell.length_c   1.000
_cell.angle_alpha   90.00
_cell.angle_beta   90.00
_cell.angle_gamma   90.00
#
_symmetry.space_group_name_H-M   'P 1'
#
loop_
_entity.id
_entity.type
_entity.pdbx_description
1 polymer ?
#
loop_
_entity_poly.entity_id
_entity_poly.type
_entity_poly.pdbx_seq_one_letter_code
_entity_poly.pdbx_strand_id
1 'polypeptide(L)'
;MPTDNNANLSIGEVARLTGVNPVTLRAWQRRFGLVIPQRTPKGHRLYSQEQVQQIREILSWLEQGVAISKVKPLLSGQTEKQLQQENEDDDWLKFSSSLTEAALSLSSARFGRLLDEFSALYPIALCCRRLRHWLQVLDTQLDERLDGALVRSWLESRLAHYVGARSEQLLRQKPRWQLLYLPLGKQPAWSEILLQLELITRGVSLLPLNIEEPLEGQGLQLLAHRLALQGLLLLPPSQLPGSSVKALFQLASALDYPLILSGDYVAAHASAFEHYAKELAVTEKGAKKSREPVKSPVLCSSNAAILAQLGQAESASKQPEDK
;
A
#
# COMPACT_ATOMS: atom_id res chain seq x y z
N MET A 1 -42.96 -1.13 16.06
CA MET A 1 -41.90 -2.15 16.13
C MET A 1 -40.63 -1.48 15.62
N PRO A 2 -39.61 -1.18 16.45
CA PRO A 2 -38.34 -0.66 15.93
C PRO A 2 -37.61 -1.81 15.25
N THR A 3 -37.27 -1.62 14.00
CA THR A 3 -36.45 -2.52 13.20
C THR A 3 -35.05 -2.57 13.82
N ASP A 4 -34.71 -3.69 14.47
CA ASP A 4 -33.39 -4.01 14.96
C ASP A 4 -32.41 -4.15 13.78
N ASN A 5 -31.92 -3.02 13.27
CA ASN A 5 -30.89 -2.96 12.25
C ASN A 5 -29.48 -2.92 12.90
N ASN A 6 -29.35 -3.57 14.05
CA ASN A 6 -28.11 -3.63 14.82
C ASN A 6 -27.30 -4.88 14.38
N ALA A 7 -26.78 -4.85 13.15
CA ALA A 7 -25.85 -5.88 12.70
C ALA A 7 -24.60 -5.84 13.60
N ASN A 8 -24.49 -6.81 14.50
CA ASN A 8 -23.37 -6.98 15.41
C ASN A 8 -22.17 -7.55 14.67
N LEU A 9 -21.27 -6.68 14.22
CA LEU A 9 -20.07 -7.03 13.46
C LEU A 9 -18.92 -7.36 14.42
N SER A 10 -18.23 -8.45 14.14
CA SER A 10 -16.97 -8.77 14.85
C SER A 10 -15.87 -7.77 14.53
N ILE A 11 -14.87 -7.65 15.40
CA ILE A 11 -13.71 -6.76 15.16
C ILE A 11 -12.97 -7.11 13.87
N GLY A 12 -12.96 -8.38 13.44
CA GLY A 12 -12.35 -8.81 12.19
C GLY A 12 -13.13 -8.32 10.97
N GLU A 13 -14.47 -8.37 11.01
CA GLU A 13 -15.33 -7.83 9.96
C GLU A 13 -15.21 -6.31 9.84
N VAL A 14 -15.18 -5.61 10.98
CA VAL A 14 -14.96 -4.16 10.99
C VAL A 14 -13.60 -3.80 10.39
N ALA A 15 -12.54 -4.54 10.75
CA ALA A 15 -11.21 -4.35 10.18
C ALA A 15 -11.22 -4.53 8.64
N ARG A 16 -11.93 -5.54 8.14
CA ARG A 16 -12.10 -5.77 6.70
C ARG A 16 -12.87 -4.65 6.01
N LEU A 17 -13.94 -4.14 6.63
CA LEU A 17 -14.79 -3.10 6.07
C LEU A 17 -14.16 -1.70 6.07
N THR A 18 -13.29 -1.43 7.04
CA THR A 18 -12.70 -0.09 7.26
C THR A 18 -11.22 -0.01 6.92
N GLY A 19 -10.53 -1.15 6.74
CA GLY A 19 -9.08 -1.21 6.56
C GLY A 19 -8.28 -0.92 7.82
N VAL A 20 -8.93 -0.75 8.98
CA VAL A 20 -8.26 -0.46 10.26
C VAL A 20 -7.93 -1.76 10.99
N ASN A 21 -6.66 -1.93 11.35
CA ASN A 21 -6.22 -3.12 12.07
C ASN A 21 -6.95 -3.28 13.43
N PRO A 22 -7.35 -4.51 13.83
CA PRO A 22 -7.91 -4.76 15.16
C PRO A 22 -7.08 -4.23 16.34
N VAL A 23 -5.76 -4.17 16.21
CA VAL A 23 -4.86 -3.60 17.22
C VAL A 23 -5.10 -2.09 17.35
N THR A 24 -5.21 -1.39 16.23
CA THR A 24 -5.49 0.05 16.17
C THR A 24 -6.87 0.37 16.75
N LEU A 25 -7.92 -0.40 16.42
CA LEU A 25 -9.26 -0.22 17.00
C LEU A 25 -9.25 -0.38 18.53
N ARG A 26 -8.50 -1.36 19.05
CA ARG A 26 -8.33 -1.54 20.50
C ARG A 26 -7.56 -0.39 21.14
N ALA A 27 -6.52 0.13 20.46
CA ALA A 27 -5.74 1.28 20.93
C ALA A 27 -6.60 2.55 20.98
N TRP A 28 -7.42 2.80 19.96
CA TRP A 28 -8.37 3.93 19.90
C TRP A 28 -9.38 3.88 21.04
N GLN A 29 -9.97 2.70 21.29
CA GLN A 29 -10.87 2.51 22.43
C GLN A 29 -10.18 2.79 23.76
N ARG A 30 -8.98 2.20 23.96
CA ARG A 30 -8.30 2.23 25.27
C ARG A 30 -7.67 3.60 25.57
N ARG A 31 -7.03 4.24 24.57
CA ARG A 31 -6.26 5.48 24.77
C ARG A 31 -7.11 6.74 24.65
N PHE A 32 -8.07 6.75 23.74
CA PHE A 32 -8.85 7.94 23.39
C PHE A 32 -10.35 7.82 23.69
N GLY A 33 -10.81 6.62 24.06
CA GLY A 33 -12.25 6.37 24.25
C GLY A 33 -13.05 6.53 22.95
N LEU A 34 -12.42 6.28 21.81
CA LEU A 34 -13.05 6.29 20.48
C LEU A 34 -13.65 4.91 20.19
N VAL A 35 -14.85 4.89 19.62
CA VAL A 35 -15.56 3.71 19.14
C VAL A 35 -15.60 2.60 20.20
N ILE A 36 -16.50 2.74 21.18
CA ILE A 36 -16.64 1.77 22.29
C ILE A 36 -17.62 0.67 21.86
N PRO A 37 -17.15 -0.56 21.56
CA PRO A 37 -18.01 -1.66 21.15
C PRO A 37 -18.78 -2.24 22.32
N GLN A 38 -19.91 -2.89 22.03
CA GLN A 38 -20.55 -3.78 22.96
C GLN A 38 -19.73 -5.03 23.18
N ARG A 39 -19.97 -5.75 24.28
CA ARG A 39 -19.32 -7.04 24.55
C ARG A 39 -20.35 -8.14 24.72
N THR A 40 -20.09 -9.28 24.09
CA THR A 40 -20.84 -10.49 24.37
C THR A 40 -20.58 -10.98 25.79
N PRO A 41 -21.44 -11.87 26.37
CA PRO A 41 -21.15 -12.53 27.65
C PRO A 41 -19.81 -13.27 27.68
N LYS A 42 -19.32 -13.71 26.51
CA LYS A 42 -17.98 -14.33 26.36
C LYS A 42 -16.84 -13.32 26.17
N GLY A 43 -17.12 -12.01 26.27
CA GLY A 43 -16.11 -10.93 26.20
C GLY A 43 -15.72 -10.49 24.78
N HIS A 44 -16.30 -11.06 23.72
CA HIS A 44 -16.01 -10.63 22.33
C HIS A 44 -16.60 -9.25 22.04
N ARG A 45 -15.88 -8.45 21.28
CA ARG A 45 -16.30 -7.12 20.84
C ARG A 45 -17.26 -7.21 19.65
N LEU A 46 -18.37 -6.50 19.75
CA LEU A 46 -19.38 -6.37 18.71
C LEU A 46 -19.56 -4.88 18.39
N TYR A 47 -19.57 -4.57 17.12
CA TYR A 47 -19.70 -3.21 16.59
C TYR A 47 -20.99 -3.07 15.80
N SER A 48 -21.68 -1.92 15.92
CA SER A 48 -22.82 -1.56 15.09
C SER A 48 -22.39 -0.99 13.74
N GLN A 49 -23.32 -0.90 12.79
CA GLN A 49 -23.09 -0.19 11.52
C GLN A 49 -22.78 1.30 11.73
N GLU A 50 -23.40 1.92 12.72
CA GLU A 50 -23.11 3.31 13.10
C GLU A 50 -21.66 3.47 13.55
N GLN A 51 -21.15 2.51 14.31
CA GLN A 51 -19.73 2.52 14.73
C GLN A 51 -18.78 2.31 13.56
N VAL A 52 -19.15 1.54 12.55
CA VAL A 52 -18.38 1.44 11.30
C VAL A 52 -18.35 2.79 10.57
N GLN A 53 -19.47 3.51 10.54
CA GLN A 53 -19.52 4.84 9.96
C GLN A 53 -18.68 5.85 10.76
N GLN A 54 -18.74 5.79 12.09
CA GLN A 54 -17.89 6.59 12.98
C GLN A 54 -16.39 6.33 12.73
N ILE A 55 -16.00 5.06 12.52
CA ILE A 55 -14.61 4.71 12.15
C ILE A 55 -14.22 5.37 10.82
N ARG A 56 -15.11 5.38 9.83
CA ARG A 56 -14.84 6.03 8.53
C ARG A 56 -14.68 7.54 8.68
N GLU A 57 -15.46 8.15 9.53
CA GLU A 57 -15.34 9.57 9.85
C GLU A 57 -14.01 9.88 10.56
N ILE A 58 -13.60 9.05 11.53
CA ILE A 58 -12.27 9.14 12.14
C ILE A 58 -11.17 9.06 11.08
N LEU A 59 -11.27 8.08 10.15
CA LEU A 59 -10.30 7.94 9.06
C LEU A 59 -10.22 9.19 8.19
N SER A 60 -11.36 9.79 7.85
CA SER A 60 -11.42 11.05 7.09
C SER A 60 -10.67 12.17 7.79
N TRP A 61 -10.86 12.35 9.10
CA TRP A 61 -10.12 13.34 9.89
C TRP A 61 -8.62 13.07 9.91
N LEU A 62 -8.21 11.82 10.10
CA LEU A 62 -6.79 11.43 10.08
C LEU A 62 -6.15 11.64 8.71
N GLU A 63 -6.89 11.46 7.62
CA GLU A 63 -6.44 11.72 6.25
C GLU A 63 -6.25 13.21 5.98
N GLN A 64 -7.06 14.06 6.61
CA GLN A 64 -6.92 15.51 6.57
C GLN A 64 -5.77 16.04 7.44
N GLY A 65 -5.12 15.16 8.23
CA GLY A 65 -3.97 15.54 9.06
C GLY A 65 -4.28 15.67 10.55
N VAL A 66 -5.55 15.62 10.94
CA VAL A 66 -5.96 15.77 12.35
C VAL A 66 -5.32 14.66 13.21
N ALA A 67 -4.69 15.05 14.31
CA ALA A 67 -4.14 14.09 15.27
C ALA A 67 -5.25 13.26 15.93
N ILE A 68 -5.02 11.98 16.16
CA ILE A 68 -6.01 11.06 16.74
C ILE A 68 -6.54 11.54 18.11
N SER A 69 -5.71 12.21 18.90
CA SER A 69 -6.06 12.80 20.20
C SER A 69 -7.14 13.88 20.08
N LYS A 70 -7.22 14.56 18.94
CA LYS A 70 -8.16 15.67 18.66
C LYS A 70 -9.44 15.23 17.94
N VAL A 71 -9.52 13.98 17.49
CA VAL A 71 -10.69 13.48 16.73
C VAL A 71 -11.94 13.38 17.61
N LYS A 72 -11.80 13.01 18.89
CA LYS A 72 -12.96 12.83 19.79
C LYS A 72 -13.80 14.09 19.98
N PRO A 73 -13.21 15.29 20.22
CA PRO A 73 -13.95 16.56 20.26
C PRO A 73 -14.70 16.85 18.95
N LEU A 74 -14.11 16.58 17.79
CA LEU A 74 -14.73 16.81 16.48
C LEU A 74 -15.97 15.92 16.27
N LEU A 75 -15.90 14.65 16.65
CA LEU A 75 -17.04 13.74 16.62
C LEU A 75 -18.19 14.19 17.54
N SER A 76 -17.90 15.01 18.55
CA SER A 76 -18.89 15.58 19.48
C SER A 76 -19.48 16.91 18.99
N GLY A 77 -19.19 17.35 17.76
CA GLY A 77 -19.75 18.56 17.15
C GLY A 77 -19.02 19.87 17.51
N GLN A 78 -17.82 19.80 18.06
CA GLN A 78 -16.98 20.98 18.20
C GLN A 78 -16.46 21.42 16.83
N THR A 79 -16.56 22.70 16.51
CA THR A 79 -16.24 23.24 15.19
C THR A 79 -14.72 23.24 14.96
N GLU A 80 -14.27 22.85 13.75
CA GLU A 80 -12.87 22.89 13.29
C GLU A 80 -12.14 24.20 13.65
N LYS A 81 -12.83 25.34 13.57
CA LYS A 81 -12.26 26.67 13.89
C LYS A 81 -11.73 26.83 15.33
N GLN A 82 -12.24 26.05 16.28
CA GLN A 82 -11.78 26.12 17.68
C GLN A 82 -10.54 25.23 17.92
N LEU A 83 -10.29 24.24 17.05
CA LEU A 83 -9.16 23.30 17.15
C LEU A 83 -7.98 23.70 16.25
N GLN A 84 -8.22 24.51 15.20
CA GLN A 84 -7.16 24.98 14.27
C GLN A 84 -6.18 25.98 14.90
N GLN A 85 -6.47 26.56 16.08
CA GLN A 85 -5.53 27.43 16.78
C GLN A 85 -4.48 26.71 17.62
N GLU A 86 -4.56 25.39 17.78
CA GLU A 86 -3.55 24.56 18.43
C GLU A 86 -2.98 23.53 17.45
N ASN A 87 -1.97 23.93 16.69
CA ASN A 87 -0.99 23.17 15.92
C ASN A 87 -1.32 21.70 15.58
N GLU A 88 -1.99 21.46 14.44
CA GLU A 88 -2.24 20.14 13.85
C GLU A 88 -0.94 19.39 13.51
N ASP A 89 0.16 20.12 13.30
CA ASP A 89 1.47 19.56 12.97
C ASP A 89 2.30 19.14 14.21
N ASP A 90 1.93 19.55 15.42
CA ASP A 90 2.81 19.40 16.58
C ASP A 90 3.09 17.93 16.95
N ASP A 91 2.09 17.05 16.93
CA ASP A 91 2.27 15.63 17.28
C ASP A 91 3.10 14.88 16.22
N TRP A 92 2.87 15.19 14.94
CA TRP A 92 3.68 14.61 13.86
C TRP A 92 5.09 15.19 13.83
N LEU A 93 5.25 16.49 14.03
CA LEU A 93 6.55 17.14 14.10
C LEU A 93 7.40 16.59 15.26
N LYS A 94 6.81 16.44 16.44
CA LYS A 94 7.48 15.81 17.60
C LYS A 94 7.87 14.38 17.32
N PHE A 95 6.95 13.61 16.71
CA PHE A 95 7.22 12.22 16.34
C PHE A 95 8.31 12.12 15.29
N SER A 96 8.23 12.87 14.19
CA SER A 96 9.22 12.86 13.10
C SER A 96 10.59 13.34 13.56
N SER A 97 10.66 14.35 14.44
CA SER A 97 11.91 14.80 15.07
C SER A 97 12.54 13.69 15.93
N SER A 98 11.74 13.00 16.75
CA SER A 98 12.21 11.88 17.56
C SER A 98 12.67 10.70 16.69
N LEU A 99 12.00 10.46 15.57
CA LEU A 99 12.37 9.42 14.61
C LEU A 99 13.69 9.76 13.92
N THR A 100 13.88 11.04 13.52
CA THR A 100 15.11 11.56 12.94
C THR A 100 16.27 11.42 13.93
N GLU A 101 16.07 11.82 15.19
CA GLU A 101 17.09 11.68 16.24
C GLU A 101 17.50 10.21 16.45
N ALA A 102 16.51 9.30 16.48
CA ALA A 102 16.77 7.87 16.61
C ALA A 102 17.54 7.30 15.40
N ALA A 103 17.25 7.80 14.19
CA ALA A 103 17.93 7.42 12.96
C ALA A 103 19.38 7.94 12.95
N LEU A 104 19.59 9.22 13.23
CA LEU A 104 20.93 9.84 13.24
C LEU A 104 21.83 9.29 14.36
N SER A 105 21.24 8.86 15.48
CA SER A 105 21.96 8.19 16.57
C SER A 105 22.10 6.67 16.38
N LEU A 106 21.61 6.12 15.26
CA LEU A 106 21.59 4.68 14.94
C LEU A 106 20.95 3.80 16.04
N SER A 107 20.00 4.36 16.77
CA SER A 107 19.35 3.72 17.93
C SER A 107 18.26 2.77 17.50
N SER A 108 18.61 1.51 17.22
CA SER A 108 17.67 0.48 16.73
C SER A 108 16.48 0.26 17.66
N ALA A 109 16.70 0.23 18.97
CA ALA A 109 15.64 -0.02 19.95
C ALA A 109 14.67 1.17 20.05
N ARG A 110 15.15 2.41 19.98
CA ARG A 110 14.32 3.61 19.99
C ARG A 110 13.52 3.73 18.70
N PHE A 111 14.18 3.53 17.56
CA PHE A 111 13.57 3.57 16.24
C PHE A 111 12.43 2.56 16.11
N GLY A 112 12.67 1.30 16.49
CA GLY A 112 11.64 0.25 16.45
C GLY A 112 10.44 0.56 17.35
N ARG A 113 10.66 1.04 18.59
CA ARG A 113 9.57 1.43 19.49
C ARG A 113 8.72 2.57 18.92
N LEU A 114 9.34 3.58 18.32
CA LEU A 114 8.61 4.68 17.69
C LEU A 114 7.74 4.18 16.53
N LEU A 115 8.26 3.30 15.67
CA LEU A 115 7.47 2.69 14.59
C LEU A 115 6.32 1.84 15.14
N ASP A 116 6.53 1.09 16.23
CA ASP A 116 5.46 0.31 16.86
C ASP A 116 4.36 1.19 17.46
N GLU A 117 4.73 2.26 18.15
CA GLU A 117 3.80 3.24 18.70
C GLU A 117 2.98 3.91 17.61
N PHE A 118 3.62 4.32 16.53
CA PHE A 118 2.95 4.97 15.39
C PHE A 118 1.97 4.03 14.69
N SER A 119 2.44 2.83 14.37
CA SER A 119 1.59 1.82 13.69
C SER A 119 0.48 1.24 14.56
N ALA A 120 0.58 1.38 15.89
CA ALA A 120 -0.50 1.02 16.80
C ALA A 120 -1.62 2.08 16.84
N LEU A 121 -1.32 3.33 16.49
CA LEU A 121 -2.28 4.45 16.56
C LEU A 121 -2.91 4.78 15.21
N TYR A 122 -2.20 4.56 14.12
CA TYR A 122 -2.63 4.98 12.79
C TYR A 122 -2.76 3.78 11.84
N PRO A 123 -3.71 3.84 10.87
CA PRO A 123 -3.80 2.85 9.81
C PRO A 123 -2.49 2.75 9.01
N ILE A 124 -2.15 1.55 8.57
CA ILE A 124 -0.87 1.30 7.87
C ILE A 124 -0.71 2.17 6.62
N ALA A 125 -1.77 2.39 5.85
CA ALA A 125 -1.70 3.24 4.66
C ALA A 125 -1.27 4.68 5.01
N LEU A 126 -1.80 5.23 6.10
CA LEU A 126 -1.40 6.55 6.60
C LEU A 126 0.03 6.54 7.15
N CYS A 127 0.41 5.48 7.89
CA CYS A 127 1.78 5.30 8.37
C CYS A 127 2.78 5.30 7.21
N CYS A 128 2.54 4.52 6.18
CA CYS A 128 3.43 4.42 5.02
C CYS A 128 3.51 5.75 4.26
N ARG A 129 2.39 6.47 4.07
CA ARG A 129 2.37 7.79 3.42
C ARG A 129 3.23 8.80 4.20
N ARG A 130 3.06 8.91 5.51
CA ARG A 130 3.83 9.83 6.37
C ARG A 130 5.30 9.44 6.46
N LEU A 131 5.60 8.14 6.58
CA LEU A 131 6.98 7.65 6.59
C LEU A 131 7.66 7.91 5.23
N ARG A 132 6.97 7.73 4.11
CA ARG A 132 7.50 8.02 2.78
C ARG A 132 7.91 9.49 2.66
N HIS A 133 7.05 10.40 3.07
CA HIS A 133 7.36 11.83 3.06
C HIS A 133 8.54 12.17 3.99
N TRP A 134 8.54 11.63 5.21
CA TRP A 134 9.64 11.82 6.15
C TRP A 134 10.97 11.29 5.61
N LEU A 135 10.98 10.12 4.99
CA LEU A 135 12.18 9.52 4.38
C LEU A 135 12.70 10.35 3.20
N GLN A 136 11.81 10.89 2.37
CA GLN A 136 12.20 11.79 1.26
C GLN A 136 12.91 13.04 1.79
N VAL A 137 12.36 13.66 2.83
CA VAL A 137 12.96 14.85 3.45
C VAL A 137 14.31 14.50 4.11
N LEU A 138 14.36 13.39 4.86
CA LEU A 138 15.59 12.96 5.53
C LEU A 138 16.67 12.58 4.51
N ASP A 139 16.31 11.91 3.42
CA ASP A 139 17.24 11.52 2.37
C ASP A 139 17.98 12.72 1.77
N THR A 140 17.26 13.82 1.54
CA THR A 140 17.86 15.09 1.09
C THR A 140 18.85 15.66 2.12
N GLN A 141 18.51 15.57 3.42
CA GLN A 141 19.41 16.03 4.48
C GLN A 141 20.66 15.15 4.61
N LEU A 142 20.52 13.85 4.33
CA LEU A 142 21.64 12.90 4.38
C LEU A 142 22.66 13.12 3.27
N ASP A 143 22.28 13.70 2.13
CA ASP A 143 23.19 14.03 1.03
C ASP A 143 24.26 15.07 1.44
N GLU A 144 23.94 15.93 2.40
CA GLU A 144 24.85 16.97 2.93
C GLU A 144 25.76 16.48 4.08
N ARG A 145 25.58 15.24 4.55
CA ARG A 145 26.29 14.69 5.71
C ARG A 145 27.41 13.75 5.30
N LEU A 146 28.53 13.81 6.02
CA LEU A 146 29.66 12.89 5.83
C LEU A 146 29.29 11.43 6.12
N ASP A 147 28.39 11.19 7.09
CA ASP A 147 27.92 9.88 7.49
C ASP A 147 26.59 9.49 6.79
N GLY A 148 26.09 10.33 5.88
CA GLY A 148 24.75 10.17 5.28
C GLY A 148 24.54 8.82 4.62
N ALA A 149 25.51 8.31 3.87
CA ALA A 149 25.45 7.00 3.23
C ALA A 149 25.31 5.84 4.26
N LEU A 150 25.99 5.95 5.40
CA LEU A 150 25.91 4.95 6.48
C LEU A 150 24.53 4.99 7.17
N VAL A 151 24.03 6.18 7.47
CA VAL A 151 22.69 6.36 8.07
C VAL A 151 21.62 5.83 7.11
N ARG A 152 21.72 6.11 5.80
CA ARG A 152 20.80 5.61 4.78
C ARG A 152 20.78 4.08 4.76
N SER A 153 21.92 3.44 4.67
CA SER A 153 22.05 1.98 4.68
C SER A 153 21.48 1.35 5.96
N TRP A 154 21.75 1.98 7.11
CA TRP A 154 21.20 1.54 8.39
C TRP A 154 19.66 1.66 8.42
N LEU A 155 19.10 2.79 7.95
CA LEU A 155 17.64 3.00 7.86
C LEU A 155 16.96 1.94 7.00
N GLU A 156 17.49 1.69 5.82
CA GLU A 156 16.99 0.67 4.90
C GLU A 156 17.00 -0.71 5.56
N SER A 157 18.10 -1.07 6.21
CA SER A 157 18.21 -2.33 6.97
C SER A 157 17.18 -2.41 8.12
N ARG A 158 16.97 -1.31 8.86
CA ARG A 158 16.01 -1.31 9.99
C ARG A 158 14.56 -1.38 9.52
N LEU A 159 14.21 -0.66 8.47
CA LEU A 159 12.89 -0.72 7.85
C LEU A 159 12.62 -2.11 7.26
N ALA A 160 13.57 -2.69 6.54
CA ALA A 160 13.44 -4.04 5.99
C ALA A 160 13.20 -5.08 7.08
N HIS A 161 13.97 -5.01 8.17
CA HIS A 161 13.78 -5.89 9.32
C HIS A 161 12.40 -5.71 9.97
N TYR A 162 11.98 -4.46 10.17
CA TYR A 162 10.68 -4.13 10.76
C TYR A 162 9.51 -4.65 9.92
N VAL A 163 9.56 -4.43 8.61
CA VAL A 163 8.54 -4.89 7.67
C VAL A 163 8.58 -6.41 7.50
N GLY A 164 9.78 -7.01 7.43
CA GLY A 164 9.96 -8.45 7.33
C GLY A 164 9.31 -9.19 8.50
N ALA A 165 9.56 -8.77 9.74
CA ALA A 165 8.95 -9.38 10.92
C ALA A 165 7.41 -9.31 10.92
N ARG A 166 6.84 -8.20 10.43
CA ARG A 166 5.38 -8.04 10.28
C ARG A 166 4.82 -8.85 9.12
N SER A 167 5.53 -8.91 8.01
CA SER A 167 5.15 -9.68 6.83
C SER A 167 5.08 -11.16 7.13
N GLU A 168 6.06 -11.73 7.84
CA GLU A 168 6.03 -13.13 8.26
C GLU A 168 4.80 -13.48 9.10
N GLN A 169 4.41 -12.59 10.01
CA GLN A 169 3.20 -12.79 10.82
C GLN A 169 1.93 -12.80 9.97
N LEU A 170 1.84 -11.93 8.96
CA LEU A 170 0.69 -11.82 8.06
C LEU A 170 0.66 -12.94 7.01
N LEU A 171 1.81 -13.40 6.52
CA LEU A 171 1.93 -14.52 5.58
C LEU A 171 1.40 -15.84 6.17
N ARG A 172 1.44 -16.02 7.50
CA ARG A 172 0.81 -17.18 8.16
C ARG A 172 -0.70 -17.26 7.93
N GLN A 173 -1.34 -16.16 7.53
CA GLN A 173 -2.78 -16.09 7.24
C GLN A 173 -3.11 -16.40 5.77
N LYS A 174 -2.21 -16.95 4.99
CA LYS A 174 -2.30 -17.20 3.54
C LYS A 174 -2.75 -15.94 2.77
N PRO A 175 -1.86 -15.28 2.04
CA PRO A 175 -2.22 -14.13 1.22
C PRO A 175 -3.28 -14.54 0.20
N ARG A 176 -4.18 -13.61 -0.13
CA ARG A 176 -5.20 -13.82 -1.16
C ARG A 176 -4.59 -13.80 -2.55
N TRP A 177 -3.60 -12.92 -2.76
CA TRP A 177 -2.87 -12.79 -4.03
C TRP A 177 -1.37 -12.80 -3.80
N GLN A 178 -0.66 -13.37 -4.75
CA GLN A 178 0.80 -13.38 -4.80
C GLN A 178 1.27 -12.79 -6.12
N LEU A 179 2.04 -11.71 -6.04
CA LEU A 179 2.58 -11.01 -7.20
C LEU A 179 4.09 -11.19 -7.25
N LEU A 180 4.61 -11.36 -8.45
CA LEU A 180 6.02 -11.15 -8.71
C LEU A 180 6.30 -9.65 -8.70
N TYR A 181 7.34 -9.22 -8.04
CA TYR A 181 7.75 -7.83 -7.97
C TYR A 181 9.14 -7.64 -8.56
N LEU A 182 9.27 -6.68 -9.47
CA LEU A 182 10.53 -6.31 -10.10
C LEU A 182 10.65 -4.78 -10.18
N PRO A 183 11.71 -4.18 -9.62
CA PRO A 183 12.00 -2.78 -9.83
C PRO A 183 12.53 -2.54 -11.24
N LEU A 184 12.03 -1.50 -11.92
CA LEU A 184 12.58 -1.02 -13.19
C LEU A 184 13.53 0.15 -12.90
N GLY A 185 14.81 -0.15 -12.75
CA GLY A 185 15.83 0.85 -12.43
C GLY A 185 16.05 1.06 -10.93
N LYS A 186 16.89 2.04 -10.59
CA LYS A 186 17.23 2.34 -9.20
C LYS A 186 16.09 3.09 -8.51
N GLN A 187 15.53 2.47 -7.50
CA GLN A 187 14.57 3.06 -6.57
C GLN A 187 15.20 3.13 -5.18
N PRO A 188 14.83 4.10 -4.33
CA PRO A 188 15.18 4.02 -2.92
C PRO A 188 14.62 2.73 -2.31
N ALA A 189 15.44 1.94 -1.63
CA ALA A 189 15.02 0.65 -1.08
C ALA A 189 13.81 0.78 -0.12
N TRP A 190 13.71 1.90 0.60
CA TRP A 190 12.57 2.16 1.48
C TRP A 190 11.22 2.30 0.73
N SER A 191 11.21 2.71 -0.54
CA SER A 191 9.98 2.77 -1.36
C SER A 191 9.37 1.39 -1.54
N GLU A 192 10.21 0.41 -1.88
CA GLU A 192 9.82 -1.00 -2.02
C GLU A 192 9.35 -1.58 -0.69
N ILE A 193 10.12 -1.34 0.38
CA ILE A 193 9.81 -1.84 1.73
C ILE A 193 8.44 -1.33 2.20
N LEU A 194 8.13 -0.05 2.01
CA LEU A 194 6.84 0.52 2.37
C LEU A 194 5.69 0.00 1.49
N LEU A 195 5.94 -0.18 0.19
CA LEU A 195 4.95 -0.79 -0.72
C LEU A 195 4.61 -2.22 -0.27
N GLN A 196 5.62 -3.02 0.06
CA GLN A 196 5.44 -4.37 0.59
C GLN A 196 4.58 -4.37 1.86
N LEU A 197 4.84 -3.46 2.80
CA LEU A 197 4.04 -3.33 4.02
C LEU A 197 2.58 -2.96 3.74
N GLU A 198 2.34 -2.04 2.82
CA GLU A 198 0.98 -1.65 2.44
C GLU A 198 0.21 -2.79 1.79
N LEU A 199 0.82 -3.52 0.88
CA LEU A 199 0.18 -4.59 0.13
C LEU A 199 -0.07 -5.83 0.97
N ILE A 200 0.89 -6.24 1.82
CA ILE A 200 0.72 -7.43 2.67
C ILE A 200 -0.44 -7.26 3.67
N THR A 201 -0.65 -6.06 4.19
CA THR A 201 -1.78 -5.79 5.09
C THR A 201 -3.14 -5.89 4.41
N ARG A 202 -3.16 -5.88 3.08
CA ARG A 202 -4.35 -6.04 2.24
C ARG A 202 -4.47 -7.45 1.63
N GLY A 203 -3.63 -8.37 2.07
CA GLY A 203 -3.64 -9.76 1.62
C GLY A 203 -2.91 -10.00 0.29
N VAL A 204 -2.05 -9.08 -0.14
CA VAL A 204 -1.20 -9.23 -1.32
C VAL A 204 0.23 -9.49 -0.86
N SER A 205 0.78 -10.65 -1.20
CA SER A 205 2.19 -10.97 -0.99
C SER A 205 3.01 -10.58 -2.22
N LEU A 206 4.14 -9.92 -2.00
CA LEU A 206 5.12 -9.65 -3.03
C LEU A 206 6.26 -10.65 -2.92
N LEU A 207 6.61 -11.24 -4.06
CA LEU A 207 7.85 -11.99 -4.23
C LEU A 207 8.85 -11.09 -4.96
N PRO A 208 9.80 -10.45 -4.24
CA PRO A 208 10.80 -9.62 -4.88
C PRO A 208 11.83 -10.48 -5.59
N LEU A 209 12.13 -10.15 -6.84
CA LEU A 209 13.27 -10.66 -7.56
C LEU A 209 14.15 -9.50 -8.02
N ASN A 210 15.45 -9.68 -7.88
CA ASN A 210 16.45 -8.78 -8.45
C ASN A 210 17.07 -9.48 -9.65
N ILE A 211 16.62 -9.10 -10.85
CA ILE A 211 17.08 -9.69 -12.11
C ILE A 211 17.88 -8.61 -12.84
N GLU A 212 19.15 -8.91 -13.11
CA GLU A 212 20.03 -8.01 -13.86
C GLU A 212 19.90 -8.20 -15.38
N GLU A 213 19.34 -9.34 -15.82
CA GLU A 213 19.18 -9.68 -17.23
C GLU A 213 17.83 -9.22 -17.81
N PRO A 214 17.71 -9.12 -19.15
CA PRO A 214 16.44 -8.78 -19.78
C PRO A 214 15.32 -9.76 -19.40
N LEU A 215 14.14 -9.22 -19.11
CA LEU A 215 12.97 -10.00 -18.74
C LEU A 215 12.43 -10.76 -19.95
N GLU A 216 12.63 -12.08 -19.95
CA GLU A 216 12.05 -12.96 -20.95
C GLU A 216 10.65 -13.45 -20.52
N GLY A 217 9.64 -13.22 -21.37
CA GLY A 217 8.25 -13.58 -21.07
C GLY A 217 8.07 -15.06 -20.78
N GLN A 218 8.79 -15.95 -21.46
CA GLN A 218 8.70 -17.41 -21.24
C GLN A 218 9.21 -17.82 -19.84
N GLY A 219 10.33 -17.25 -19.38
CA GLY A 219 10.86 -17.50 -18.05
C GLY A 219 9.90 -17.04 -16.94
N LEU A 220 9.32 -15.86 -17.11
CA LEU A 220 8.33 -15.32 -16.19
C LEU A 220 7.03 -16.13 -16.17
N GLN A 221 6.58 -16.62 -17.31
CA GLN A 221 5.40 -17.48 -17.41
C GLN A 221 5.62 -18.83 -16.68
N LEU A 222 6.78 -19.44 -16.88
CA LEU A 222 7.13 -20.68 -16.18
C LEU A 222 7.19 -20.48 -14.66
N LEU A 223 7.79 -19.37 -14.21
CA LEU A 223 7.86 -19.02 -12.79
C LEU A 223 6.46 -18.80 -12.20
N ALA A 224 5.58 -18.10 -12.93
CA ALA A 224 4.22 -17.84 -12.51
C ALA A 224 3.41 -19.13 -12.29
N HIS A 225 3.52 -20.09 -13.22
CA HIS A 225 2.89 -21.39 -13.04
C HIS A 225 3.40 -22.14 -11.82
N ARG A 226 4.71 -22.16 -11.59
CA ARG A 226 5.32 -22.86 -10.45
C ARG A 226 4.91 -22.27 -9.10
N LEU A 227 4.71 -20.96 -9.04
CA LEU A 227 4.44 -20.21 -7.80
C LEU A 227 2.98 -19.78 -7.68
N ALA A 228 2.13 -20.15 -8.61
CA ALA A 228 0.71 -19.72 -8.68
C ALA A 228 0.57 -18.19 -8.56
N LEU A 229 1.40 -17.44 -9.30
CA LEU A 229 1.35 -15.97 -9.29
C LEU A 229 0.12 -15.47 -10.03
N GLN A 230 -0.46 -14.37 -9.53
CA GLN A 230 -1.63 -13.73 -10.13
C GLN A 230 -1.30 -12.41 -10.84
N GLY A 231 -0.03 -12.01 -10.90
CA GLY A 231 0.39 -10.81 -11.62
C GLY A 231 1.87 -10.51 -11.47
N LEU A 232 2.33 -9.62 -12.33
CA LEU A 232 3.66 -9.02 -12.30
C LEU A 232 3.52 -7.54 -11.95
N LEU A 233 4.14 -7.11 -10.85
CA LEU A 233 4.16 -5.73 -10.40
C LEU A 233 5.53 -5.12 -10.71
N LEU A 234 5.53 -4.02 -11.45
CA LEU A 234 6.72 -3.26 -11.81
C LEU A 234 6.63 -1.85 -11.24
N LEU A 235 7.75 -1.32 -10.74
CA LEU A 235 7.88 0.10 -10.38
C LEU A 235 8.72 0.80 -11.46
N PRO A 236 8.12 1.70 -12.27
CA PRO A 236 8.85 2.43 -13.28
C PRO A 236 9.75 3.51 -12.64
N PRO A 237 10.92 3.79 -13.22
CA PRO A 237 11.77 4.92 -12.81
C PRO A 237 11.14 6.26 -13.21
N SER A 238 11.74 7.37 -12.78
CA SER A 238 11.30 8.73 -13.16
C SER A 238 11.35 8.98 -14.68
N GLN A 239 12.27 8.33 -15.37
CA GLN A 239 12.41 8.38 -16.82
C GLN A 239 12.34 6.98 -17.41
N LEU A 240 11.40 6.77 -18.34
CA LEU A 240 11.21 5.51 -19.04
C LEU A 240 11.38 5.76 -20.56
N PRO A 241 12.44 5.22 -21.18
CA PRO A 241 12.64 5.34 -22.63
C PRO A 241 11.47 4.74 -23.43
N GLY A 242 11.14 5.29 -24.59
CA GLY A 242 10.07 4.76 -25.46
C GLY A 242 10.30 3.31 -25.89
N SER A 243 11.56 2.87 -26.04
CA SER A 243 11.91 1.46 -26.27
C SER A 243 11.47 0.55 -25.13
N SER A 244 11.57 1.02 -23.88
CA SER A 244 11.12 0.29 -22.71
C SER A 244 9.59 0.19 -22.65
N VAL A 245 8.85 1.25 -23.05
CA VAL A 245 7.39 1.19 -23.17
C VAL A 245 6.99 0.08 -24.14
N LYS A 246 7.60 0.05 -25.32
CA LYS A 246 7.38 -1.02 -26.33
C LYS A 246 7.66 -2.40 -25.77
N ALA A 247 8.79 -2.59 -25.08
CA ALA A 247 9.16 -3.86 -24.46
C ALA A 247 8.14 -4.30 -23.39
N LEU A 248 7.58 -3.38 -22.61
CA LEU A 248 6.54 -3.68 -21.62
C LEU A 248 5.22 -4.15 -22.26
N PHE A 249 4.82 -3.59 -23.41
CA PHE A 249 3.66 -4.09 -24.15
C PHE A 249 3.91 -5.49 -24.72
N GLN A 250 5.10 -5.74 -25.25
CA GLN A 250 5.49 -7.08 -25.73
C GLN A 250 5.48 -8.08 -24.57
N LEU A 251 6.03 -7.70 -23.42
CA LEU A 251 6.01 -8.54 -22.23
C LEU A 251 4.58 -8.79 -21.74
N ALA A 252 3.73 -7.78 -21.65
CA ALA A 252 2.34 -7.93 -21.23
C ALA A 252 1.56 -8.90 -22.15
N SER A 253 1.85 -8.87 -23.44
CA SER A 253 1.23 -9.79 -24.43
C SER A 253 1.73 -11.23 -24.31
N ALA A 254 2.94 -11.44 -23.79
CA ALA A 254 3.53 -12.76 -23.58
C ALA A 254 3.09 -13.41 -22.25
N LEU A 255 2.36 -12.69 -21.38
CA LEU A 255 1.94 -13.17 -20.07
C LEU A 255 0.45 -13.51 -20.06
N ASP A 256 0.06 -14.58 -19.36
CA ASP A 256 -1.35 -14.95 -19.14
C ASP A 256 -1.98 -14.23 -17.93
N TYR A 257 -1.20 -13.46 -17.22
CA TYR A 257 -1.61 -12.69 -16.04
C TYR A 257 -1.28 -11.19 -16.22
N PRO A 258 -1.93 -10.28 -15.47
CA PRO A 258 -1.74 -8.85 -15.66
C PRO A 258 -0.32 -8.39 -15.32
N LEU A 259 0.25 -7.55 -16.19
CA LEU A 259 1.41 -6.74 -15.92
C LEU A 259 0.94 -5.39 -15.38
N ILE A 260 1.28 -5.09 -14.13
CA ILE A 260 0.82 -3.93 -13.39
C ILE A 260 2.01 -2.99 -13.18
N LEU A 261 1.85 -1.72 -13.56
CA LEU A 261 2.79 -0.66 -13.23
C LEU A 261 2.22 0.18 -12.08
N SER A 262 3.01 0.38 -11.04
CA SER A 262 2.60 1.18 -9.88
C SER A 262 3.78 2.02 -9.37
N GLY A 263 3.52 2.90 -8.40
CA GLY A 263 4.50 3.78 -7.78
C GLY A 263 4.38 5.24 -8.18
N ASP A 264 5.27 6.05 -7.63
CA ASP A 264 5.18 7.51 -7.68
C ASP A 264 5.26 8.10 -9.10
N TYR A 265 5.92 7.40 -10.02
CA TYR A 265 6.16 7.88 -11.37
C TYR A 265 5.16 7.37 -12.42
N VAL A 266 4.21 6.53 -12.05
CA VAL A 266 3.23 5.95 -13.01
C VAL A 266 2.44 7.04 -13.73
N ALA A 267 2.00 8.06 -13.00
CA ALA A 267 1.23 9.17 -13.58
C ALA A 267 2.03 9.95 -14.66
N ALA A 268 3.34 10.10 -14.45
CA ALA A 268 4.21 10.79 -15.42
C ALA A 268 4.35 10.03 -16.76
N HIS A 269 4.16 8.71 -16.73
CA HIS A 269 4.28 7.87 -17.93
C HIS A 269 2.95 7.58 -18.62
N ALA A 270 1.81 7.94 -18.04
CA ALA A 270 0.48 7.60 -18.56
C ALA A 270 0.29 8.02 -20.03
N SER A 271 0.69 9.24 -20.40
CA SER A 271 0.58 9.74 -21.76
C SER A 271 1.39 8.93 -22.78
N ALA A 272 2.59 8.46 -22.40
CA ALA A 272 3.43 7.65 -23.28
C ALA A 272 2.82 6.26 -23.53
N PHE A 273 2.22 5.66 -22.49
CA PHE A 273 1.50 4.39 -22.62
C PHE A 273 0.23 4.52 -23.47
N GLU A 274 -0.55 5.59 -23.27
CA GLU A 274 -1.74 5.87 -24.08
C GLU A 274 -1.39 6.10 -25.55
N HIS A 275 -0.32 6.86 -25.81
CA HIS A 275 0.14 7.12 -27.17
C HIS A 275 0.50 5.81 -27.88
N TYR A 276 1.32 4.99 -27.23
CA TYR A 276 1.75 3.72 -27.82
C TYR A 276 0.58 2.73 -28.00
N ALA A 277 -0.37 2.68 -27.07
CA ALA A 277 -1.57 1.86 -27.21
C ALA A 277 -2.42 2.28 -28.43
N LYS A 278 -2.56 3.60 -28.68
CA LYS A 278 -3.26 4.12 -29.87
C LYS A 278 -2.52 3.77 -31.18
N GLU A 279 -1.20 3.87 -31.18
CA GLU A 279 -0.37 3.51 -32.33
C GLU A 279 -0.52 2.03 -32.69
N LEU A 280 -0.51 1.14 -31.70
CA LEU A 280 -0.76 -0.29 -31.87
C LEU A 280 -2.15 -0.56 -32.45
N ALA A 281 -3.19 0.08 -31.91
CA ALA A 281 -4.57 -0.11 -32.38
C ALA A 281 -4.78 0.33 -33.84
N VAL A 282 -4.03 1.31 -34.31
CA VAL A 282 -4.03 1.74 -35.72
C VAL A 282 -3.32 0.68 -36.60
N THR A 283 -2.20 0.15 -36.13
CA THR A 283 -1.42 -0.86 -36.86
C THR A 283 -2.18 -2.18 -36.97
N GLU A 284 -2.92 -2.60 -35.94
CA GLU A 284 -3.75 -3.81 -35.94
C GLU A 284 -4.94 -3.72 -36.88
N LYS A 285 -5.57 -2.54 -37.04
CA LYS A 285 -6.66 -2.35 -37.99
C LYS A 285 -6.22 -2.49 -39.47
N GLY A 286 -4.92 -2.35 -39.73
CA GLY A 286 -4.33 -2.53 -41.07
C GLY A 286 -3.83 -3.96 -41.36
N ALA A 287 -3.68 -4.79 -40.34
CA ALA A 287 -3.18 -6.16 -40.46
C ALA A 287 -4.34 -7.16 -40.56
N LYS A 288 -4.27 -8.07 -41.54
CA LYS A 288 -5.28 -9.14 -41.73
C LYS A 288 -5.42 -10.00 -40.44
N LYS A 289 -6.67 -10.22 -40.08
CA LYS A 289 -7.36 -10.97 -39.01
C LYS A 289 -6.72 -12.23 -38.37
N SER A 290 -5.46 -12.29 -38.00
CA SER A 290 -4.89 -13.52 -37.41
C SER A 290 -3.93 -13.31 -36.23
N ARG A 291 -3.94 -12.15 -35.58
CA ARG A 291 -3.15 -11.94 -34.36
C ARG A 291 -4.07 -11.72 -33.16
N GLU A 292 -3.76 -12.39 -32.05
CA GLU A 292 -4.37 -12.07 -30.77
C GLU A 292 -4.15 -10.59 -30.42
N PRO A 293 -5.15 -9.93 -29.78
CA PRO A 293 -5.02 -8.51 -29.42
C PRO A 293 -3.84 -8.31 -28.47
N VAL A 294 -3.03 -7.29 -28.72
CA VAL A 294 -1.90 -6.95 -27.87
C VAL A 294 -2.41 -6.53 -26.50
N LYS A 295 -2.00 -7.26 -25.46
CA LYS A 295 -2.34 -6.91 -24.07
C LYS A 295 -1.58 -5.66 -23.63
N SER A 296 -2.28 -4.73 -23.03
CA SER A 296 -1.70 -3.49 -22.48
C SER A 296 -1.30 -3.67 -21.01
N PRO A 297 -0.15 -3.12 -20.59
CA PRO A 297 0.15 -2.97 -19.18
C PRO A 297 -0.91 -2.15 -18.45
N VAL A 298 -1.19 -2.50 -17.20
CA VAL A 298 -2.19 -1.81 -16.37
C VAL A 298 -1.48 -0.78 -15.50
N LEU A 299 -1.87 0.48 -15.63
CA LEU A 299 -1.33 1.58 -14.83
C LEU A 299 -2.16 1.77 -13.56
N CYS A 300 -1.54 1.59 -12.39
CA CYS A 300 -2.19 1.72 -11.10
C CYS A 300 -1.53 2.85 -10.30
N SER A 301 -2.22 3.98 -10.16
CA SER A 301 -1.77 5.13 -9.38
C SER A 301 -1.93 4.95 -7.86
N SER A 302 -2.56 3.85 -7.42
CA SER A 302 -2.79 3.56 -6.01
C SER A 302 -2.86 2.06 -5.73
N ASN A 303 -2.60 1.68 -4.48
CA ASN A 303 -2.75 0.30 -4.03
C ASN A 303 -4.21 -0.19 -4.10
N ALA A 304 -5.19 0.71 -4.01
CA ALA A 304 -6.60 0.37 -4.24
C ALA A 304 -6.85 -0.04 -5.69
N ALA A 305 -6.23 0.63 -6.66
CA ALA A 305 -6.32 0.28 -8.07
C ALA A 305 -5.68 -1.09 -8.36
N ILE A 306 -4.54 -1.42 -7.72
CA ILE A 306 -3.94 -2.75 -7.81
C ILE A 306 -4.93 -3.82 -7.34
N LEU A 307 -5.55 -3.63 -6.18
CA LEU A 307 -6.52 -4.59 -5.63
C LEU A 307 -7.76 -4.75 -6.50
N ALA A 308 -8.27 -3.64 -7.07
CA ALA A 308 -9.40 -3.67 -8.00
C ALA A 308 -9.06 -4.50 -9.26
N GLN A 309 -7.86 -4.30 -9.81
CA GLN A 309 -7.38 -5.06 -10.96
C GLN A 309 -7.25 -6.56 -10.68
N LEU A 310 -6.70 -6.93 -9.52
CA LEU A 310 -6.58 -8.33 -9.12
C LEU A 310 -7.94 -8.99 -8.91
N GLY A 311 -8.91 -8.26 -8.33
CA GLY A 311 -10.28 -8.73 -8.17
C GLY A 311 -11.00 -8.95 -9.50
N GLN A 312 -10.78 -8.10 -10.50
CA GLN A 312 -11.31 -8.28 -11.85
C GLN A 312 -10.72 -9.51 -12.56
N ALA A 313 -9.40 -9.69 -12.47
CA ALA A 313 -8.71 -10.83 -13.05
C ALA A 313 -9.19 -12.16 -12.42
N GLU A 314 -9.41 -12.20 -11.11
CA GLU A 314 -9.95 -13.36 -10.40
C GLU A 314 -11.39 -13.68 -10.84
N SER A 315 -12.21 -12.67 -11.09
CA SER A 315 -13.60 -12.84 -11.56
C SER A 315 -13.64 -13.35 -13.00
N ALA A 316 -12.75 -12.87 -13.85
CA ALA A 316 -12.66 -13.32 -15.25
C ALA A 316 -12.20 -14.79 -15.36
N SER A 317 -11.27 -15.22 -14.50
CA SER A 317 -10.78 -16.60 -14.49
C SER A 317 -11.80 -17.64 -13.95
N LYS A 318 -12.83 -17.19 -13.24
CA LYS A 318 -13.89 -18.05 -12.65
C LYS A 318 -15.15 -18.19 -13.51
N GLN A 319 -15.25 -17.47 -14.64
CA GLN A 319 -16.33 -17.72 -15.59
C GLN A 319 -16.01 -19.00 -16.35
N PRO A 320 -16.84 -20.07 -16.26
CA PRO A 320 -16.66 -21.24 -17.09
C PRO A 320 -16.84 -20.83 -18.55
N GLU A 321 -15.97 -21.32 -19.42
CA GLU A 321 -16.22 -21.33 -20.86
C GLU A 321 -17.48 -22.16 -21.12
N ASP A 322 -18.64 -21.51 -21.14
CA ASP A 322 -19.86 -22.11 -21.68
C ASP A 322 -19.64 -22.31 -23.19
N LYS A 323 -19.32 -23.53 -23.50
CA LYS A 323 -19.46 -24.13 -24.85
C LYS A 323 -20.39 -25.31 -24.80
#